data_eea218a3a49150ab4330d2b115972ae9
#
_entry.id   eea218a3a49150ab4330d2b115972ae9
#
_cell.length_a   1.000
_cell.length_b   1.000
_cell.length_c   1.000
_cell.angle_alpha   90.00
_cell.angle_beta   90.00
_cell.angle_gamma   90.00
#
_symmetry.space_group_name_H-M   'P 1'
#
loop_
_entity.id
_entity.type
_entity.pdbx_description
1 polymer ?
#
loop_
_entity_poly.entity_id
_entity_poly.type
_entity_poly.pdbx_seq_one_letter_code
_entity_poly.pdbx_strand_id
1 'polypeptide(L)'
;MASWATRTPAIRDILSVSIAEMGGVLFGLSIGSMSGILCSAWLVKRFGTRNVILVTMSCALIGMMILSLALWLTSPLLFAVGLGVFGASFGSAEVAINVEGAAVEREMNKTVLPMMHGFYSLGTLAGAGVGMALTAFGVPATVHILLAALVGIAPIYIAIQAIPDGTGKNAADGTQHGEKGVPFYRDIQLLLIGVVVLAMAFAEGSANDWLPLLMVDGHGFSPTSGSLIYAGFTLGMTVGRFTGGWFIDRYSRVAVVRASALMGALGIGLIIFVDSAWVAGVSVVLW
;
A
#
# COMPACT_ATOMS: atom_id res chain seq x y z
N MET A 1 0.78 -6.42 2.23
CA MET A 1 0.27 -5.32 3.04
C MET A 1 -0.97 -5.71 3.84
N ALA A 2 -2.10 -6.03 3.22
CA ALA A 2 -3.37 -6.32 3.91
C ALA A 2 -3.27 -7.38 5.04
N SER A 3 -2.38 -8.38 4.91
CA SER A 3 -2.23 -9.45 5.91
C SER A 3 -1.84 -8.97 7.31
N TRP A 4 -1.04 -7.92 7.46
CA TRP A 4 -0.73 -7.37 8.77
C TRP A 4 -1.71 -6.25 9.15
N ALA A 5 -2.16 -5.44 8.18
CA ALA A 5 -3.06 -4.32 8.44
C ALA A 5 -4.38 -4.77 9.09
N THR A 6 -4.99 -5.86 8.59
CA THR A 6 -6.21 -6.43 9.21
C THR A 6 -5.98 -6.96 10.63
N ARG A 7 -4.73 -7.15 11.04
CA ARG A 7 -4.35 -7.68 12.36
C ARG A 7 -3.87 -6.60 13.32
N THR A 8 -3.88 -5.31 12.92
CA THR A 8 -3.37 -4.20 13.74
C THR A 8 -3.91 -4.18 15.17
N PRO A 9 -5.22 -4.41 15.43
CA PRO A 9 -5.73 -4.46 16.81
C PRO A 9 -5.09 -5.61 17.62
N ALA A 10 -5.03 -6.82 17.06
CA ALA A 10 -4.41 -7.97 17.73
C ALA A 10 -2.90 -7.79 17.94
N ILE A 11 -2.22 -7.14 16.98
CA ILE A 11 -0.79 -6.80 17.06
C ILE A 11 -0.56 -5.86 18.23
N ARG A 12 -1.35 -4.77 18.34
CA ARG A 12 -1.26 -3.81 19.44
C ARG A 12 -1.42 -4.51 20.81
N ASP A 13 -2.42 -5.38 20.92
CA ASP A 13 -2.71 -6.10 22.17
C ASP A 13 -1.58 -7.06 22.53
N ILE A 14 -1.01 -7.81 21.56
CA ILE A 14 0.14 -8.69 21.78
C ILE A 14 1.36 -7.90 22.23
N LEU A 15 1.62 -6.75 21.59
CA LEU A 15 2.76 -5.89 21.92
C LEU A 15 2.54 -5.11 23.21
N SER A 16 1.29 -5.09 23.75
CA SER A 16 0.89 -4.37 24.97
C SER A 16 1.25 -2.88 24.92
N VAL A 17 1.06 -2.24 23.75
CA VAL A 17 1.36 -0.83 23.51
C VAL A 17 0.08 0.01 23.49
N SER A 18 0.19 1.27 23.89
CA SER A 18 -0.86 2.27 23.73
C SER A 18 -1.04 2.65 22.25
N ILE A 19 -2.13 3.34 21.91
CA ILE A 19 -2.36 3.84 20.54
C ILE A 19 -1.23 4.78 20.09
N ALA A 20 -0.75 5.64 21.00
CA ALA A 20 0.35 6.56 20.71
C ALA A 20 1.67 5.82 20.41
N GLU A 21 1.99 4.80 21.21
CA GLU A 21 3.18 3.96 20.99
C GLU A 21 3.05 3.14 19.70
N MET A 22 1.83 2.66 19.38
CA MET A 22 1.56 1.99 18.10
C MET A 22 1.84 2.90 16.90
N GLY A 23 1.54 4.21 17.00
CA GLY A 23 1.94 5.20 16.01
C GLY A 23 3.44 5.25 15.80
N GLY A 24 4.23 5.21 16.88
CA GLY A 24 5.69 5.12 16.81
C GLY A 24 6.18 3.84 16.14
N VAL A 25 5.53 2.71 16.42
CA VAL A 25 5.84 1.42 15.78
C VAL A 25 5.54 1.46 14.28
N LEU A 26 4.36 1.98 13.89
CA LEU A 26 3.97 2.11 12.48
C LEU A 26 4.85 3.11 11.72
N PHE A 27 5.44 4.10 12.41
CA PHE A 27 6.37 5.05 11.79
C PHE A 27 7.62 4.37 11.20
N GLY A 28 7.98 3.19 11.70
CA GLY A 28 9.01 2.33 11.10
C GLY A 28 8.73 2.02 9.63
N LEU A 29 7.45 1.72 9.28
CA LEU A 29 7.03 1.50 7.89
C LEU A 29 7.26 2.74 7.03
N SER A 30 6.88 3.91 7.52
CA SER A 30 7.00 5.18 6.80
C SER A 30 8.45 5.54 6.51
N ILE A 31 9.33 5.44 7.53
CA ILE A 31 10.78 5.66 7.36
C ILE A 31 11.36 4.68 6.34
N GLY A 32 10.99 3.40 6.48
CA GLY A 32 11.42 2.38 5.55
C GLY A 32 10.99 2.68 4.12
N SER A 33 9.71 2.90 3.88
CA SER A 33 9.16 3.18 2.55
C SER A 33 9.80 4.39 1.89
N MET A 34 9.94 5.49 2.63
CA MET A 34 10.61 6.69 2.13
C MET A 34 12.06 6.41 1.74
N SER A 35 12.80 5.71 2.60
CA SER A 35 14.19 5.31 2.31
C SER A 35 14.28 4.45 1.06
N GLY A 36 13.36 3.49 0.92
CA GLY A 36 13.28 2.61 -0.24
C GLY A 36 13.00 3.36 -1.54
N ILE A 37 12.02 4.28 -1.53
CA ILE A 37 11.69 5.11 -2.68
C ILE A 37 12.89 5.99 -3.09
N LEU A 38 13.54 6.65 -2.13
CA LEU A 38 14.68 7.53 -2.40
C LEU A 38 15.88 6.77 -2.98
N CYS A 39 16.13 5.53 -2.53
CA CYS A 39 17.21 4.70 -3.05
C CYS A 39 16.86 3.98 -4.37
N SER A 40 15.59 3.88 -4.72
CA SER A 40 15.10 3.05 -5.83
C SER A 40 15.70 3.41 -7.17
N ALA A 41 15.78 4.70 -7.51
CA ALA A 41 16.32 5.15 -8.79
C ALA A 41 17.78 4.72 -8.98
N TRP A 42 18.60 4.84 -7.93
CA TRP A 42 19.99 4.38 -7.95
C TRP A 42 20.07 2.85 -8.06
N LEU A 43 19.24 2.12 -7.30
CA LEU A 43 19.19 0.67 -7.34
C LEU A 43 18.83 0.15 -8.75
N VAL A 44 17.76 0.70 -9.35
CA VAL A 44 17.31 0.31 -10.69
C VAL A 44 18.38 0.62 -11.73
N LYS A 45 18.99 1.80 -11.69
CA LYS A 45 20.07 2.19 -12.60
C LYS A 45 21.27 1.23 -12.50
N ARG A 46 21.63 0.81 -11.29
CA ARG A 46 22.79 -0.04 -11.02
C ARG A 46 22.55 -1.51 -11.33
N PHE A 47 21.40 -2.05 -10.95
CA PHE A 47 21.13 -3.50 -10.95
C PHE A 47 20.07 -3.92 -11.95
N GLY A 48 19.26 -3.00 -12.47
CA GLY A 48 18.10 -3.27 -13.32
C GLY A 48 16.87 -3.64 -12.51
N THR A 49 15.68 -3.50 -13.12
CA THR A 49 14.38 -3.73 -12.47
C THR A 49 14.24 -5.15 -11.94
N ARG A 50 14.57 -6.17 -12.73
CA ARG A 50 14.45 -7.59 -12.33
C ARG A 50 15.17 -7.91 -11.03
N ASN A 51 16.45 -7.54 -10.92
CA ASN A 51 17.24 -7.81 -9.72
C ASN A 51 16.77 -7.02 -8.52
N VAL A 52 16.36 -5.76 -8.74
CA VAL A 52 15.79 -4.92 -7.67
C VAL A 52 14.50 -5.55 -7.16
N ILE A 53 13.56 -5.94 -8.03
CA ILE A 53 12.31 -6.59 -7.65
C ILE A 53 12.58 -7.88 -6.88
N LEU A 54 13.47 -8.75 -7.39
CA LEU A 54 13.79 -10.00 -6.73
C LEU A 54 14.32 -9.79 -5.30
N VAL A 55 15.34 -8.94 -5.16
CA VAL A 55 15.98 -8.70 -3.86
C VAL A 55 15.02 -8.02 -2.90
N THR A 56 14.34 -6.97 -3.34
CA THR A 56 13.45 -6.21 -2.47
C THR A 56 12.21 -7.02 -2.06
N MET A 57 11.60 -7.79 -2.97
CA MET A 57 10.51 -8.68 -2.61
C MET A 57 10.95 -9.79 -1.63
N SER A 58 12.14 -10.35 -1.82
CA SER A 58 12.71 -11.31 -0.87
C SER A 58 12.96 -10.67 0.52
N CYS A 59 13.50 -9.44 0.54
CA CYS A 59 13.65 -8.68 1.79
C CYS A 59 12.30 -8.33 2.44
N ALA A 60 11.25 -8.08 1.65
CA ALA A 60 9.90 -7.86 2.17
C ALA A 60 9.37 -9.11 2.90
N LEU A 61 9.60 -10.31 2.35
CA LEU A 61 9.25 -11.57 3.03
C LEU A 61 10.05 -11.76 4.32
N ILE A 62 11.35 -11.44 4.32
CA ILE A 62 12.18 -11.43 5.54
C ILE A 62 11.62 -10.43 6.55
N GLY A 63 11.23 -9.22 6.12
CA GLY A 63 10.56 -8.25 6.97
C GLY A 63 9.31 -8.83 7.64
N MET A 64 8.46 -9.54 6.90
CA MET A 64 7.29 -10.22 7.45
C MET A 64 7.66 -11.34 8.46
N MET A 65 8.73 -12.08 8.21
CA MET A 65 9.24 -13.07 9.18
C MET A 65 9.73 -12.38 10.48
N ILE A 66 10.40 -11.24 10.36
CA ILE A 66 10.80 -10.42 11.52
C ILE A 66 9.55 -9.92 12.27
N LEU A 67 8.49 -9.49 11.58
CA LEU A 67 7.24 -9.10 12.23
C LEU A 67 6.63 -10.25 13.03
N SER A 68 6.59 -11.46 12.46
CA SER A 68 6.10 -12.64 13.17
C SER A 68 6.97 -12.97 14.40
N LEU A 69 8.29 -12.92 14.25
CA LEU A 69 9.23 -13.14 15.37
C LEU A 69 9.06 -12.06 16.46
N ALA A 70 8.86 -10.82 16.07
CA ALA A 70 8.63 -9.71 17.00
C ALA A 70 7.35 -9.90 17.83
N LEU A 71 6.30 -10.42 17.24
CA LEU A 71 5.07 -10.76 17.95
C LEU A 71 5.28 -11.94 18.91
N TRP A 72 6.07 -12.92 18.50
CA TRP A 72 6.39 -14.05 19.38
C TRP A 72 7.23 -13.62 20.58
N LEU A 73 8.15 -12.66 20.37
CA LEU A 73 9.01 -12.07 21.44
C LEU A 73 8.33 -10.89 22.16
N THR A 74 7.11 -10.50 21.78
CA THR A 74 6.38 -9.34 22.30
C THR A 74 7.21 -8.04 22.29
N SER A 75 8.01 -7.82 21.23
CA SER A 75 8.96 -6.70 21.12
C SER A 75 8.47 -5.62 20.14
N PRO A 76 7.99 -4.45 20.64
CA PRO A 76 7.57 -3.34 19.77
C PRO A 76 8.69 -2.80 18.89
N LEU A 77 9.91 -2.73 19.43
CA LEU A 77 11.08 -2.25 18.69
C LEU A 77 11.42 -3.17 17.51
N LEU A 78 11.45 -4.49 17.75
CA LEU A 78 11.71 -5.45 16.68
C LEU A 78 10.61 -5.44 15.63
N PHE A 79 9.35 -5.21 16.04
CA PHE A 79 8.22 -5.04 15.12
C PHE A 79 8.40 -3.79 14.25
N ALA A 80 8.79 -2.65 14.83
CA ALA A 80 9.09 -1.42 14.09
C ALA A 80 10.24 -1.61 13.09
N VAL A 81 11.31 -2.33 13.48
CA VAL A 81 12.41 -2.70 12.57
C VAL A 81 11.90 -3.58 11.42
N GLY A 82 11.09 -4.58 11.72
CA GLY A 82 10.46 -5.45 10.70
C GLY A 82 9.62 -4.65 9.71
N LEU A 83 8.82 -3.69 10.20
CA LEU A 83 8.06 -2.74 9.37
C LEU A 83 8.99 -1.86 8.52
N GLY A 84 10.11 -1.40 9.08
CA GLY A 84 11.12 -0.63 8.36
C GLY A 84 11.72 -1.41 7.20
N VAL A 85 12.13 -2.65 7.44
CA VAL A 85 12.64 -3.55 6.38
C VAL A 85 11.57 -3.82 5.32
N PHE A 86 10.34 -4.13 5.73
CA PHE A 86 9.23 -4.36 4.84
C PHE A 86 8.92 -3.12 4.00
N GLY A 87 8.85 -1.94 4.63
CA GLY A 87 8.58 -0.66 3.97
C GLY A 87 9.66 -0.31 2.95
N ALA A 88 10.95 -0.38 3.31
CA ALA A 88 12.06 -0.09 2.42
C ALA A 88 12.06 -1.01 1.19
N SER A 89 11.79 -2.27 1.42
CA SER A 89 11.68 -3.27 0.37
C SER A 89 10.51 -2.98 -0.56
N PHE A 90 9.34 -2.72 0.01
CA PHE A 90 8.12 -2.48 -0.74
C PHE A 90 8.19 -1.18 -1.55
N GLY A 91 8.66 -0.07 -0.94
CA GLY A 91 8.83 1.22 -1.63
C GLY A 91 9.82 1.14 -2.80
N SER A 92 10.93 0.42 -2.63
CA SER A 92 11.88 0.21 -3.73
C SER A 92 11.31 -0.67 -4.85
N ALA A 93 10.59 -1.75 -4.49
CA ALA A 93 9.97 -2.65 -5.44
C ALA A 93 8.89 -1.96 -6.26
N GLU A 94 8.07 -1.12 -5.64
CA GLU A 94 7.00 -0.38 -6.30
C GLU A 94 7.55 0.50 -7.44
N VAL A 95 8.62 1.24 -7.18
CA VAL A 95 9.27 2.05 -8.22
C VAL A 95 9.83 1.15 -9.34
N ALA A 96 10.50 0.05 -8.99
CA ALA A 96 11.06 -0.87 -9.98
C ALA A 96 9.97 -1.53 -10.84
N ILE A 97 8.84 -1.93 -10.24
CA ILE A 97 7.68 -2.50 -10.94
C ILE A 97 7.05 -1.46 -11.88
N ASN A 98 6.94 -0.20 -11.47
CA ASN A 98 6.43 0.87 -12.32
C ASN A 98 7.36 1.16 -13.51
N VAL A 99 8.67 1.13 -13.32
CA VAL A 99 9.66 1.26 -14.42
C VAL A 99 9.54 0.09 -15.40
N GLU A 100 9.39 -1.13 -14.89
CA GLU A 100 9.16 -2.33 -15.72
C GLU A 100 7.83 -2.24 -16.47
N GLY A 101 6.73 -1.88 -15.78
CA GLY A 101 5.42 -1.69 -16.38
C GLY A 101 5.44 -0.66 -17.52
N ALA A 102 6.13 0.46 -17.33
CA ALA A 102 6.30 1.47 -18.39
C ALA A 102 7.13 0.95 -19.58
N ALA A 103 8.08 0.05 -19.35
CA ALA A 103 8.82 -0.61 -20.43
C ALA A 103 7.92 -1.56 -21.23
N VAL A 104 7.11 -2.37 -20.52
CA VAL A 104 6.13 -3.28 -21.14
C VAL A 104 5.09 -2.51 -21.94
N GLU A 105 4.56 -1.38 -21.43
CA GLU A 105 3.62 -0.52 -22.18
C GLU A 105 4.20 -0.04 -23.50
N ARG A 106 5.47 0.40 -23.49
CA ARG A 106 6.16 0.86 -24.70
C ARG A 106 6.34 -0.27 -25.72
N GLU A 107 6.70 -1.47 -25.26
CA GLU A 107 6.91 -2.62 -26.12
C GLU A 107 5.60 -3.15 -26.71
N MET A 108 4.56 -3.23 -25.89
CA MET A 108 3.23 -3.71 -26.30
C MET A 108 2.40 -2.65 -27.04
N ASN A 109 2.81 -1.37 -26.98
CA ASN A 109 2.03 -0.23 -27.46
C ASN A 109 0.59 -0.22 -26.91
N LYS A 110 0.43 -0.58 -25.63
CA LYS A 110 -0.86 -0.67 -24.91
C LYS A 110 -0.69 -0.20 -23.48
N THR A 111 -1.73 0.42 -22.93
CA THR A 111 -1.78 0.86 -21.54
C THR A 111 -1.92 -0.36 -20.60
N VAL A 112 -0.91 -0.66 -19.79
CA VAL A 112 -0.84 -1.82 -18.89
C VAL A 112 -0.77 -1.41 -17.42
N LEU A 113 -0.16 -0.27 -17.09
CA LEU A 113 0.03 0.21 -15.73
C LEU A 113 -1.26 0.28 -14.89
N PRO A 114 -2.40 0.82 -15.39
CA PRO A 114 -3.65 0.82 -14.61
C PRO A 114 -4.10 -0.58 -14.24
N MET A 115 -3.95 -1.55 -15.16
CA MET A 115 -4.29 -2.95 -14.91
C MET A 115 -3.37 -3.56 -13.84
N MET A 116 -2.07 -3.25 -13.85
CA MET A 116 -1.13 -3.70 -12.82
C MET A 116 -1.54 -3.17 -11.43
N HIS A 117 -1.90 -1.89 -11.33
CA HIS A 117 -2.43 -1.31 -10.09
C HIS A 117 -3.79 -1.91 -9.68
N GLY A 118 -4.63 -2.28 -10.65
CA GLY A 118 -5.86 -3.04 -10.40
C GLY A 118 -5.58 -4.41 -9.78
N PHE A 119 -4.62 -5.16 -10.29
CA PHE A 119 -4.20 -6.44 -9.70
C PHE A 119 -3.58 -6.28 -8.31
N TYR A 120 -2.85 -5.18 -8.05
CA TYR A 120 -2.39 -4.86 -6.71
C TYR A 120 -3.58 -4.69 -5.74
N SER A 121 -4.61 -3.94 -6.15
CA SER A 121 -5.82 -3.74 -5.36
C SER A 121 -6.57 -5.05 -5.12
N LEU A 122 -6.68 -5.89 -6.14
CA LEU A 122 -7.29 -7.22 -6.03
C LEU A 122 -6.51 -8.11 -5.03
N GLY A 123 -5.17 -8.07 -5.08
CA GLY A 123 -4.32 -8.75 -4.11
C GLY A 123 -4.51 -8.23 -2.69
N THR A 124 -4.68 -6.92 -2.51
CA THR A 124 -4.97 -6.30 -1.22
C THR A 124 -6.34 -6.75 -0.69
N LEU A 125 -7.36 -6.75 -1.56
CA LEU A 125 -8.70 -7.26 -1.22
C LEU A 125 -8.68 -8.74 -0.81
N ALA A 126 -8.03 -9.59 -1.58
CA ALA A 126 -7.87 -11.00 -1.27
C ALA A 126 -7.14 -11.21 0.08
N GLY A 127 -6.05 -10.45 0.30
CA GLY A 127 -5.32 -10.48 1.56
C GLY A 127 -6.15 -10.01 2.75
N ALA A 128 -7.00 -8.99 2.58
CA ALA A 128 -7.93 -8.52 3.60
C ALA A 128 -8.99 -9.58 3.92
N GLY A 129 -9.56 -10.22 2.90
CA GLY A 129 -10.52 -11.32 3.07
C GLY A 129 -9.92 -12.52 3.82
N VAL A 130 -8.70 -12.92 3.47
CA VAL A 130 -7.94 -13.96 4.20
C VAL A 130 -7.69 -13.52 5.64
N GLY A 131 -7.28 -12.25 5.86
CA GLY A 131 -7.07 -11.70 7.20
C GLY A 131 -8.32 -11.74 8.06
N MET A 132 -9.47 -11.36 7.50
CA MET A 132 -10.77 -11.45 8.15
C MET A 132 -11.11 -12.91 8.53
N ALA A 133 -11.02 -13.84 7.56
CA ALA A 133 -11.32 -15.24 7.79
C ALA A 133 -10.45 -15.85 8.90
N LEU A 134 -9.14 -15.64 8.84
CA LEU A 134 -8.21 -16.13 9.85
C LEU A 134 -8.44 -15.50 11.23
N THR A 135 -8.91 -14.24 11.28
CA THR A 135 -9.33 -13.60 12.53
C THR A 135 -10.57 -14.26 13.08
N ALA A 136 -11.58 -14.54 12.25
CA ALA A 136 -12.81 -15.20 12.65
C ALA A 136 -12.57 -16.65 13.15
N PHE A 137 -11.62 -17.36 12.57
CA PHE A 137 -11.20 -18.68 13.03
C PHE A 137 -10.24 -18.65 14.24
N GLY A 138 -9.97 -17.50 14.81
CA GLY A 138 -9.09 -17.36 15.98
C GLY A 138 -7.61 -17.68 15.72
N VAL A 139 -7.17 -17.69 14.47
CA VAL A 139 -5.77 -17.93 14.13
C VAL A 139 -4.89 -16.80 14.67
N PRO A 140 -3.82 -17.07 15.45
CA PRO A 140 -2.95 -16.03 15.98
C PRO A 140 -2.35 -15.16 14.88
N ALA A 141 -2.20 -13.84 15.15
CA ALA A 141 -1.59 -12.89 14.20
C ALA A 141 -0.17 -13.30 13.81
N THR A 142 0.61 -13.84 14.76
CA THR A 142 1.96 -14.38 14.56
C THR A 142 1.97 -15.45 13.46
N VAL A 143 1.08 -16.43 13.57
CA VAL A 143 0.98 -17.54 12.60
C VAL A 143 0.52 -17.02 11.23
N HIS A 144 -0.48 -16.12 11.21
CA HIS A 144 -0.98 -15.55 9.95
C HIS A 144 0.13 -14.83 9.18
N ILE A 145 0.88 -13.95 9.84
CA ILE A 145 1.96 -13.19 9.19
C ILE A 145 3.07 -14.09 8.67
N LEU A 146 3.44 -15.13 9.45
CA LEU A 146 4.41 -16.12 9.01
C LEU A 146 3.93 -16.91 7.79
N LEU A 147 2.71 -17.40 7.81
CA LEU A 147 2.13 -18.14 6.67
C LEU A 147 2.06 -17.25 5.42
N ALA A 148 1.66 -15.98 5.57
CA ALA A 148 1.63 -15.03 4.46
C ALA A 148 3.04 -14.80 3.86
N ALA A 149 4.09 -14.75 4.70
CA ALA A 149 5.47 -14.66 4.23
C ALA A 149 5.87 -15.91 3.44
N LEU A 150 5.58 -17.10 3.97
CA LEU A 150 5.96 -18.37 3.33
C LEU A 150 5.21 -18.59 2.01
N VAL A 151 3.90 -18.31 1.98
CA VAL A 151 3.07 -18.41 0.75
C VAL A 151 3.54 -17.41 -0.31
N GLY A 152 4.09 -16.25 0.09
CA GLY A 152 4.62 -15.24 -0.82
C GLY A 152 5.89 -15.66 -1.57
N ILE A 153 6.61 -16.69 -1.11
CA ILE A 153 7.88 -17.11 -1.73
C ILE A 153 7.66 -17.58 -3.18
N ALA A 154 6.79 -18.55 -3.39
CA ALA A 154 6.61 -19.18 -4.70
C ALA A 154 6.15 -18.18 -5.78
N PRO A 155 5.11 -17.33 -5.56
CA PRO A 155 4.69 -16.35 -6.56
C PRO A 155 5.80 -15.37 -6.97
N ILE A 156 6.65 -14.92 -6.04
CA ILE A 156 7.74 -14.00 -6.33
C ILE A 156 8.75 -14.68 -7.28
N TYR A 157 9.20 -15.89 -6.94
CA TYR A 157 10.18 -16.60 -7.76
C TYR A 157 9.63 -17.05 -9.11
N ILE A 158 8.33 -17.32 -9.23
CA ILE A 158 7.67 -17.60 -10.51
C ILE A 158 7.58 -16.33 -11.34
N ALA A 159 7.09 -15.22 -10.76
CA ALA A 159 6.90 -13.97 -11.48
C ALA A 159 8.21 -13.37 -11.99
N ILE A 160 9.31 -13.48 -11.22
CA ILE A 160 10.59 -12.91 -11.60
C ILE A 160 11.18 -13.56 -12.86
N GLN A 161 10.82 -14.80 -13.16
CA GLN A 161 11.28 -15.50 -14.37
C GLN A 161 10.71 -14.87 -15.65
N ALA A 162 9.55 -14.21 -15.57
CA ALA A 162 8.92 -13.53 -16.69
C ALA A 162 9.46 -12.11 -16.93
N ILE A 163 10.25 -11.56 -16.01
CA ILE A 163 10.82 -10.22 -16.14
C ILE A 163 12.15 -10.30 -16.89
N PRO A 164 12.31 -9.57 -18.01
CA PRO A 164 13.55 -9.58 -18.78
C PRO A 164 14.71 -8.94 -18.01
N ASP A 165 15.93 -9.35 -18.35
CA ASP A 165 17.13 -8.77 -17.76
C ASP A 165 17.46 -7.41 -18.39
N GLY A 166 17.91 -6.48 -17.57
CA GLY A 166 18.54 -5.23 -18.05
C GLY A 166 17.61 -4.04 -18.15
N THR A 167 16.28 -4.19 -18.02
CA THR A 167 15.35 -3.06 -17.98
C THR A 167 15.77 -2.07 -16.88
N GLY A 168 15.78 -0.78 -17.22
CA GLY A 168 16.18 0.29 -16.30
C GLY A 168 17.70 0.48 -16.13
N LYS A 169 18.54 -0.47 -16.54
CA LYS A 169 19.97 -0.26 -16.68
C LYS A 169 20.21 0.72 -17.83
N ASN A 170 20.97 1.79 -17.58
CA ASN A 170 21.29 2.80 -18.61
C ASN A 170 20.11 3.67 -19.08
N ALA A 171 18.96 3.63 -18.40
CA ALA A 171 17.85 4.55 -18.68
C ALA A 171 18.21 6.05 -18.49
N ALA A 172 19.46 6.33 -18.09
CA ALA A 172 19.97 7.72 -17.93
C ALA A 172 20.59 8.29 -19.21
N ASP A 173 20.81 7.51 -20.27
CA ASP A 173 21.35 8.03 -21.56
C ASP A 173 20.25 8.33 -22.59
N GLY A 174 19.02 8.01 -22.29
CA GLY A 174 17.86 8.53 -22.98
C GLY A 174 17.59 9.98 -22.52
N THR A 175 18.54 10.87 -22.79
CA THR A 175 18.26 12.30 -22.83
C THR A 175 17.13 12.52 -23.83
N GLN A 176 15.90 12.58 -23.30
CA GLN A 176 14.95 13.49 -23.92
C GLN A 176 15.65 14.85 -23.87
N HIS A 177 16.19 15.27 -25.01
CA HIS A 177 16.43 16.66 -25.31
C HIS A 177 15.06 17.34 -25.36
N GLY A 178 14.37 17.37 -24.21
CA GLY A 178 13.29 18.28 -23.93
C GLY A 178 13.92 19.59 -23.54
N GLU A 179 13.47 20.67 -24.19
CA GLU A 179 13.71 22.06 -23.83
C GLU A 179 13.92 22.20 -22.32
N LYS A 180 14.83 23.08 -21.90
CA LYS A 180 15.05 23.41 -20.49
C LYS A 180 13.73 23.86 -19.88
N GLY A 181 12.94 22.90 -19.43
CA GLY A 181 11.66 23.14 -18.78
C GLY A 181 11.86 24.00 -17.53
N VAL A 182 10.84 24.75 -17.18
CA VAL A 182 10.80 25.48 -15.92
C VAL A 182 11.16 24.53 -14.79
N PRO A 183 12.09 24.86 -13.88
CA PRO A 183 12.41 24.00 -12.75
C PRO A 183 11.12 23.60 -12.01
N PHE A 184 10.98 22.31 -11.61
CA PHE A 184 9.75 21.77 -11.04
C PHE A 184 9.19 22.59 -9.87
N TYR A 185 10.08 23.23 -9.07
CA TYR A 185 9.70 24.10 -7.95
C TYR A 185 9.14 25.47 -8.37
N ARG A 186 9.17 25.81 -9.66
CA ARG A 186 8.55 27.03 -10.25
C ARG A 186 7.29 26.72 -11.03
N ASP A 187 6.99 25.46 -11.29
CA ASP A 187 5.76 25.03 -11.95
C ASP A 187 4.64 24.88 -10.91
N ILE A 188 3.86 25.94 -10.73
CA ILE A 188 2.76 25.97 -9.76
C ILE A 188 1.70 24.89 -10.05
N GLN A 189 1.46 24.55 -11.32
CA GLN A 189 0.50 23.52 -11.69
C GLN A 189 0.99 22.14 -11.23
N LEU A 190 2.26 21.84 -11.46
CA LEU A 190 2.88 20.60 -11.02
C LEU A 190 2.89 20.50 -9.48
N LEU A 191 3.20 21.59 -8.78
CA LEU A 191 3.16 21.64 -7.32
C LEU A 191 1.74 21.40 -6.78
N LEU A 192 0.72 22.02 -7.38
CA LEU A 192 -0.68 21.81 -6.96
C LEU A 192 -1.14 20.37 -7.21
N ILE A 193 -0.76 19.76 -8.34
CA ILE A 193 -1.00 18.35 -8.59
C ILE A 193 -0.32 17.50 -7.50
N GLY A 194 0.93 17.83 -7.15
CA GLY A 194 1.66 17.15 -6.08
C GLY A 194 0.94 17.23 -4.73
N VAL A 195 0.37 18.37 -4.38
CA VAL A 195 -0.43 18.53 -3.15
C VAL A 195 -1.69 17.65 -3.18
N VAL A 196 -2.39 17.60 -4.30
CA VAL A 196 -3.58 16.73 -4.43
C VAL A 196 -3.19 15.25 -4.28
N VAL A 197 -2.12 14.83 -4.96
CA VAL A 197 -1.62 13.45 -4.86
C VAL A 197 -1.19 13.12 -3.43
N LEU A 198 -0.49 14.04 -2.77
CA LEU A 198 -0.07 13.87 -1.37
C LEU A 198 -1.28 13.72 -0.44
N ALA A 199 -2.31 14.55 -0.59
CA ALA A 199 -3.51 14.47 0.23
C ALA A 199 -4.25 13.13 0.04
N MET A 200 -4.39 12.67 -1.21
CA MET A 200 -5.04 11.39 -1.52
C MET A 200 -4.22 10.20 -1.01
N ALA A 201 -2.89 10.23 -1.18
CA ALA A 201 -2.00 9.20 -0.67
C ALA A 201 -2.00 9.15 0.87
N PHE A 202 -2.09 10.31 1.53
CA PHE A 202 -2.22 10.40 2.98
C PHE A 202 -3.54 9.80 3.47
N ALA A 203 -4.66 10.10 2.79
CA ALA A 203 -5.96 9.54 3.11
C ALA A 203 -5.95 8.00 2.93
N GLU A 204 -5.45 7.49 1.80
CA GLU A 204 -5.34 6.05 1.54
C GLU A 204 -4.43 5.36 2.57
N GLY A 205 -3.26 5.94 2.84
CA GLY A 205 -2.31 5.41 3.82
C GLY A 205 -2.89 5.36 5.22
N SER A 206 -3.59 6.42 5.64
CA SER A 206 -4.27 6.46 6.94
C SER A 206 -5.32 5.36 7.08
N ALA A 207 -6.08 5.08 6.02
CA ALA A 207 -7.03 3.96 6.04
C ALA A 207 -6.30 2.61 6.15
N ASN A 208 -5.24 2.40 5.37
CA ASN A 208 -4.49 1.15 5.39
C ASN A 208 -3.87 0.85 6.76
N ASP A 209 -3.39 1.87 7.45
CA ASP A 209 -2.66 1.71 8.71
C ASP A 209 -3.58 1.71 9.94
N TRP A 210 -4.64 2.52 9.91
CA TRP A 210 -5.43 2.83 11.11
C TRP A 210 -6.88 2.36 11.07
N LEU A 211 -7.46 2.10 9.89
CA LEU A 211 -8.90 1.81 9.78
C LEU A 211 -9.36 0.63 10.64
N PRO A 212 -8.69 -0.55 10.66
CA PRO A 212 -9.10 -1.65 11.53
C PRO A 212 -9.06 -1.27 13.02
N LEU A 213 -8.02 -0.54 13.43
CA LEU A 213 -7.86 -0.09 14.81
C LEU A 213 -8.94 0.94 15.20
N LEU A 214 -9.20 1.91 14.32
CA LEU A 214 -10.24 2.90 14.50
C LEU A 214 -11.63 2.27 14.68
N MET A 215 -11.94 1.24 13.89
CA MET A 215 -13.21 0.55 13.99
C MET A 215 -13.34 -0.23 15.30
N VAL A 216 -12.28 -0.89 15.76
CA VAL A 216 -12.31 -1.66 17.01
C VAL A 216 -12.31 -0.73 18.22
N ASP A 217 -11.36 0.18 18.33
CA ASP A 217 -11.16 1.00 19.52
C ASP A 217 -12.05 2.24 19.55
N GLY A 218 -12.30 2.85 18.38
CA GLY A 218 -13.09 4.07 18.28
C GLY A 218 -14.60 3.82 18.22
N HIS A 219 -15.02 2.76 17.54
CA HIS A 219 -16.44 2.46 17.31
C HIS A 219 -16.93 1.16 17.94
N GLY A 220 -16.08 0.44 18.71
CA GLY A 220 -16.48 -0.73 19.48
C GLY A 220 -16.79 -1.99 18.64
N PHE A 221 -16.32 -2.06 17.41
CA PHE A 221 -16.47 -3.27 16.60
C PHE A 221 -15.60 -4.43 17.10
N SER A 222 -16.04 -5.67 16.86
CA SER A 222 -15.18 -6.82 17.08
C SER A 222 -13.98 -6.80 16.11
N PRO A 223 -12.85 -7.45 16.43
CA PRO A 223 -11.69 -7.54 15.52
C PRO A 223 -12.05 -8.14 14.13
N THR A 224 -13.00 -9.09 14.10
CA THR A 224 -13.49 -9.66 12.85
C THR A 224 -14.27 -8.63 12.03
N SER A 225 -15.15 -7.85 12.67
CA SER A 225 -15.93 -6.80 12.02
C SER A 225 -15.02 -5.65 11.53
N GLY A 226 -14.00 -5.26 12.30
CA GLY A 226 -13.00 -4.29 11.88
C GLY A 226 -12.24 -4.75 10.62
N SER A 227 -11.87 -6.03 10.58
CA SER A 227 -11.25 -6.63 9.39
C SER A 227 -12.20 -6.69 8.19
N LEU A 228 -13.50 -6.96 8.41
CA LEU A 228 -14.52 -6.94 7.36
C LEU A 228 -14.71 -5.53 6.76
N ILE A 229 -14.75 -4.52 7.62
CA ILE A 229 -14.87 -3.12 7.19
C ILE A 229 -13.65 -2.72 6.36
N TYR A 230 -12.45 -3.11 6.77
CA TYR A 230 -11.23 -2.91 5.96
C TYR A 230 -11.29 -3.65 4.61
N ALA A 231 -11.83 -4.87 4.58
CA ALA A 231 -12.07 -5.58 3.32
C ALA A 231 -13.07 -4.83 2.42
N GLY A 232 -14.10 -4.20 3.00
CA GLY A 232 -15.03 -3.31 2.31
C GLY A 232 -14.35 -2.09 1.70
N PHE A 233 -13.45 -1.43 2.44
CA PHE A 233 -12.62 -0.34 1.94
C PHE A 233 -11.78 -0.77 0.73
N THR A 234 -11.07 -1.89 0.86
CA THR A 234 -10.21 -2.40 -0.23
C THR A 234 -11.03 -2.85 -1.46
N LEU A 235 -12.27 -3.31 -1.26
CA LEU A 235 -13.21 -3.59 -2.34
C LEU A 235 -13.61 -2.30 -3.06
N GLY A 236 -14.00 -1.26 -2.33
CA GLY A 236 -14.33 0.05 -2.89
C GLY A 236 -13.17 0.62 -3.71
N MET A 237 -11.96 0.59 -3.17
CA MET A 237 -10.74 1.00 -3.86
C MET A 237 -10.50 0.17 -5.14
N THR A 238 -10.69 -1.14 -5.10
CA THR A 238 -10.52 -2.02 -6.25
C THR A 238 -11.52 -1.68 -7.36
N VAL A 239 -12.81 -1.56 -7.02
CA VAL A 239 -13.87 -1.18 -7.96
C VAL A 239 -13.58 0.19 -8.57
N GLY A 240 -13.18 1.17 -7.74
CA GLY A 240 -12.83 2.51 -8.19
C GLY A 240 -11.69 2.51 -9.20
N ARG A 241 -10.64 1.72 -8.99
CA ARG A 241 -9.48 1.61 -9.91
C ARG A 241 -9.83 0.96 -11.24
N PHE A 242 -10.71 -0.04 -11.26
CA PHE A 242 -11.16 -0.67 -12.52
C PHE A 242 -12.19 0.16 -13.28
N THR A 243 -13.05 0.90 -12.59
CA THR A 243 -14.12 1.70 -13.20
C THR A 243 -13.73 3.15 -13.46
N GLY A 244 -12.71 3.66 -12.76
CA GLY A 244 -12.29 5.07 -12.79
C GLY A 244 -11.98 5.59 -14.19
N GLY A 245 -11.37 4.76 -15.05
CA GLY A 245 -11.11 5.12 -16.45
C GLY A 245 -12.38 5.48 -17.21
N TRP A 246 -13.43 4.67 -17.08
CA TRP A 246 -14.74 4.94 -17.72
C TRP A 246 -15.35 6.26 -17.25
N PHE A 247 -15.28 6.55 -15.94
CA PHE A 247 -15.76 7.82 -15.40
C PHE A 247 -14.97 9.02 -15.92
N ILE A 248 -13.64 8.89 -16.02
CA ILE A 248 -12.75 9.94 -16.55
C ILE A 248 -13.09 10.24 -18.02
N ASP A 249 -13.28 9.21 -18.82
CA ASP A 249 -13.62 9.35 -20.24
C ASP A 249 -15.01 9.97 -20.43
N ARG A 250 -15.96 9.70 -19.53
CA ARG A 250 -17.34 10.20 -19.60
C ARG A 250 -17.51 11.62 -19.05
N TYR A 251 -16.83 11.98 -17.95
CA TYR A 251 -17.12 13.20 -17.18
C TYR A 251 -15.95 14.20 -17.09
N SER A 252 -14.78 13.87 -17.52
CA SER A 252 -13.51 14.57 -17.41
C SER A 252 -12.74 14.30 -16.11
N ARG A 253 -11.40 14.43 -16.20
CA ARG A 253 -10.47 14.21 -15.05
C ARG A 253 -10.78 15.14 -13.88
N VAL A 254 -11.06 16.42 -14.16
CA VAL A 254 -11.34 17.43 -13.12
C VAL A 254 -12.63 17.11 -12.36
N ALA A 255 -13.70 16.72 -13.07
CA ALA A 255 -14.97 16.37 -12.45
C ALA A 255 -14.84 15.13 -11.56
N VAL A 256 -14.16 14.09 -12.05
CA VAL A 256 -13.94 12.84 -11.30
C VAL A 256 -13.09 13.10 -10.04
N VAL A 257 -11.96 13.82 -10.15
CA VAL A 257 -11.11 14.13 -9.00
C VAL A 257 -11.88 14.94 -7.94
N ARG A 258 -12.67 15.94 -8.36
CA ARG A 258 -13.47 16.74 -7.42
C ARG A 258 -14.55 15.89 -6.73
N ALA A 259 -15.27 15.06 -7.48
CA ALA A 259 -16.29 14.19 -6.92
C ALA A 259 -15.69 13.18 -5.93
N SER A 260 -14.58 12.53 -6.30
CA SER A 260 -13.89 11.57 -5.42
C SER A 260 -13.35 12.24 -4.15
N ALA A 261 -12.77 13.44 -4.26
CA ALA A 261 -12.29 14.18 -3.10
C ALA A 261 -13.44 14.56 -2.13
N LEU A 262 -14.59 14.99 -2.67
CA LEU A 262 -15.76 15.29 -1.86
C LEU A 262 -16.36 14.05 -1.20
N MET A 263 -16.43 12.92 -1.94
CA MET A 263 -16.90 11.64 -1.39
C MET A 263 -16.00 11.16 -0.27
N GLY A 264 -14.67 11.18 -0.48
CA GLY A 264 -13.71 10.80 0.55
C GLY A 264 -13.78 11.70 1.79
N ALA A 265 -13.85 13.03 1.60
CA ALA A 265 -14.00 13.97 2.70
C ALA A 265 -15.30 13.74 3.48
N LEU A 266 -16.42 13.45 2.79
CA LEU A 266 -17.70 13.11 3.40
C LEU A 266 -17.60 11.79 4.18
N GLY A 267 -17.01 10.75 3.58
CA GLY A 267 -16.83 9.45 4.23
C GLY A 267 -16.01 9.56 5.51
N ILE A 268 -14.85 10.22 5.46
CA ILE A 268 -13.99 10.47 6.62
C ILE A 268 -14.73 11.31 7.66
N GLY A 269 -15.43 12.37 7.23
CA GLY A 269 -16.23 13.22 8.13
C GLY A 269 -17.32 12.44 8.85
N LEU A 270 -18.05 11.57 8.17
CA LEU A 270 -19.06 10.72 8.79
C LEU A 270 -18.44 9.74 9.81
N ILE A 271 -17.29 9.18 9.52
CA ILE A 271 -16.58 8.29 10.44
C ILE A 271 -16.16 9.04 11.73
N ILE A 272 -15.69 10.28 11.61
CA ILE A 272 -15.15 11.04 12.73
C ILE A 272 -16.25 11.70 13.58
N PHE A 273 -17.28 12.26 12.94
CA PHE A 273 -18.23 13.14 13.60
C PHE A 273 -19.58 12.50 13.92
N VAL A 274 -19.89 11.32 13.38
CA VAL A 274 -21.15 10.63 13.64
C VAL A 274 -20.93 9.50 14.63
N ASP A 275 -21.52 9.62 15.80
CA ASP A 275 -21.47 8.62 16.86
C ASP A 275 -22.42 7.45 16.58
N SER A 276 -22.15 6.73 15.48
CA SER A 276 -22.88 5.54 15.08
C SER A 276 -21.95 4.56 14.40
N ALA A 277 -21.73 3.41 15.00
CA ALA A 277 -20.91 2.34 14.45
C ALA A 277 -21.36 1.93 13.04
N TRP A 278 -22.67 1.83 12.82
CA TRP A 278 -23.22 1.49 11.50
C TRP A 278 -22.89 2.55 10.43
N VAL A 279 -23.06 3.83 10.77
CA VAL A 279 -22.72 4.92 9.85
C VAL A 279 -21.23 4.91 9.55
N ALA A 280 -20.39 4.77 10.58
CA ALA A 280 -18.95 4.68 10.41
C ALA A 280 -18.56 3.51 9.48
N GLY A 281 -19.09 2.30 9.76
CA GLY A 281 -18.79 1.11 8.96
C GLY A 281 -19.20 1.19 7.49
N VAL A 282 -20.35 1.81 7.19
CA VAL A 282 -20.83 1.99 5.80
C VAL A 282 -20.11 3.12 5.10
N SER A 283 -19.79 4.20 5.82
CA SER A 283 -19.14 5.39 5.24
C SER A 283 -17.72 5.12 4.73
N VAL A 284 -17.09 4.04 5.18
CA VAL A 284 -15.77 3.59 4.70
C VAL A 284 -15.75 3.34 3.18
N VAL A 285 -16.89 2.97 2.59
CA VAL A 285 -16.98 2.76 1.13
C VAL A 285 -16.88 4.09 0.36
N LEU A 286 -17.17 5.23 1.01
CA LEU A 286 -17.03 6.57 0.43
C LEU A 286 -15.60 7.10 0.55
N TRP A 287 -14.82 6.59 1.47
CA TRP A 287 -13.42 6.96 1.70
C TRP A 287 -12.52 6.30 0.65
#